data_034a36cf0427ef2ad8c2cae783cbe0ad
#
_entry.id   034a36cf0427ef2ad8c2cae783cbe0ad
#
_cell.length_a   1.000
_cell.length_b   1.000
_cell.length_c   1.000
_cell.angle_alpha   90.00
_cell.angle_beta   90.00
_cell.angle_gamma   90.00
#
_symmetry.space_group_name_H-M   'P 1'
#
loop_
_entity.id
_entity.type
_entity.pdbx_description
1 polymer ?
#
loop_
_entity_poly.entity_id
_entity_poly.type
_entity_poly.pdbx_seq_one_letter_code
_entity_poly.pdbx_strand_id
1 'polypeptide(L)'
;MGQKVNPISNRLGIIRGWDSSWYGQYSDRIVEDTKIREYLNARLAKASVSRIVIERTLKLVTITVCTARPGLIIGKGGQEVDKLKEELKKITDKEVQINIFEVKKPELDAVIVANNIARQLEGKIAYRRAIKMAIANTMRMGAEGIKIQISGRLNGAEIARSEMYKEGRTPLHTFRADI
;
A
#
# COMPACT_ATOMS: atom_id res chain seq x y z
N MET A 1 26.99 -10.11 5.96
CA MET A 1 26.15 -9.85 4.77
C MET A 1 25.52 -8.47 4.92
N GLY A 2 25.59 -7.61 3.92
CA GLY A 2 25.05 -6.25 3.97
C GLY A 2 23.52 -6.21 4.06
N GLN A 3 23.00 -5.13 4.63
CA GLN A 3 21.57 -4.83 4.68
C GLN A 3 21.05 -4.53 3.26
N LYS A 4 19.80 -4.90 3.00
CA LYS A 4 19.14 -4.59 1.72
C LYS A 4 18.38 -3.27 1.85
N VAL A 5 18.61 -2.35 0.93
CA VAL A 5 17.91 -1.07 0.89
C VAL A 5 16.47 -1.27 0.41
N ASN A 6 15.54 -0.48 0.94
CA ASN A 6 14.15 -0.48 0.48
C ASN A 6 14.11 0.00 -1.00
N PRO A 7 13.49 -0.74 -1.92
CA PRO A 7 13.48 -0.39 -3.33
C PRO A 7 12.78 0.94 -3.61
N ILE A 8 11.74 1.30 -2.86
CA ILE A 8 11.01 2.57 -3.02
C ILE A 8 11.92 3.75 -2.63
N SER A 9 12.54 3.68 -1.44
CA SER A 9 13.42 4.76 -0.97
C SER A 9 14.63 4.97 -1.87
N ASN A 10 15.16 3.90 -2.46
CA ASN A 10 16.29 3.96 -3.38
C ASN A 10 15.95 4.66 -4.72
N ARG A 11 14.67 4.79 -5.04
CA ARG A 11 14.15 5.38 -6.29
C ARG A 11 13.46 6.72 -6.10
N LEU A 12 13.49 7.26 -4.88
CA LEU A 12 12.98 8.60 -4.60
C LEU A 12 13.72 9.66 -5.43
N GLY A 13 12.96 10.56 -6.04
CA GLY A 13 13.49 11.59 -6.91
C GLY A 13 13.88 11.13 -8.32
N ILE A 14 13.81 9.82 -8.63
CA ILE A 14 14.10 9.26 -9.95
C ILE A 14 12.81 8.81 -10.63
N ILE A 15 12.13 7.80 -10.09
CA ILE A 15 10.85 7.29 -10.58
C ILE A 15 9.74 7.34 -9.54
N ARG A 16 10.07 7.46 -8.26
CA ARG A 16 9.10 7.55 -7.16
C ARG A 16 9.11 8.93 -6.53
N GLY A 17 7.93 9.48 -6.28
CA GLY A 17 7.73 10.68 -5.47
C GLY A 17 7.58 10.34 -3.98
N TRP A 18 7.50 11.38 -3.16
CA TRP A 18 7.22 11.27 -1.74
C TRP A 18 5.75 10.94 -1.49
N ASP A 19 5.48 10.14 -0.47
CA ASP A 19 4.12 9.85 -0.03
C ASP A 19 3.57 10.94 0.92
N SER A 20 4.43 11.81 1.44
CA SER A 20 4.06 13.00 2.19
C SER A 20 4.87 14.18 1.70
N SER A 21 4.19 15.29 1.37
CA SER A 21 4.79 16.53 0.86
C SER A 21 4.28 17.71 1.69
N TRP A 22 5.19 18.36 2.44
CA TRP A 22 4.86 19.48 3.32
C TRP A 22 6.10 20.26 3.74
N TYR A 23 5.88 21.48 4.24
CA TYR A 23 6.88 22.32 4.86
C TYR A 23 6.49 22.64 6.30
N GLY A 24 7.44 22.67 7.22
CA GLY A 24 7.23 23.02 8.62
C GLY A 24 7.98 22.13 9.62
N GLN A 25 7.53 22.11 10.87
CA GLN A 25 8.15 21.27 11.92
C GLN A 25 7.91 19.80 11.62
N TYR A 26 9.02 19.05 11.60
CA TYR A 26 9.04 17.65 11.22
C TYR A 26 8.27 16.75 12.19
N SER A 27 8.48 16.91 13.50
CA SER A 27 7.90 16.09 14.55
C SER A 27 6.37 16.04 14.50
N ASP A 28 5.75 17.23 14.47
CA ASP A 28 4.29 17.34 14.54
C ASP A 28 3.64 16.82 13.26
N ARG A 29 4.25 17.12 12.11
CA ARG A 29 3.73 16.67 10.81
C ARG A 29 3.78 15.16 10.63
N ILE A 30 4.86 14.52 11.07
CA ILE A 30 4.98 13.06 11.01
C ILE A 30 3.94 12.38 11.91
N VAL A 31 3.75 12.88 13.12
CA VAL A 31 2.77 12.31 14.05
C VAL A 31 1.34 12.43 13.49
N GLU A 32 0.99 13.59 12.93
CA GLU A 32 -0.31 13.76 12.26
C GLU A 32 -0.47 12.83 11.05
N ASP A 33 0.54 12.73 10.17
CA ASP A 33 0.50 11.88 8.99
C ASP A 33 0.36 10.40 9.36
N THR A 34 1.05 9.97 10.42
CA THR A 34 0.94 8.59 10.93
C THR A 34 -0.48 8.30 11.40
N LYS A 35 -1.08 9.19 12.20
CA LYS A 35 -2.47 9.05 12.67
C LYS A 35 -3.46 8.99 11.51
N ILE A 36 -3.30 9.85 10.49
CA ILE A 36 -4.15 9.84 9.29
C ILE A 36 -4.04 8.52 8.55
N ARG A 37 -2.80 8.01 8.35
CA ARG A 37 -2.56 6.74 7.63
C ARG A 37 -3.12 5.55 8.41
N GLU A 38 -2.91 5.46 9.70
CA GLU A 38 -3.44 4.40 10.56
C GLU A 38 -4.97 4.39 10.52
N TYR A 39 -5.59 5.56 10.68
CA TYR A 39 -7.04 5.70 10.61
C TYR A 39 -7.59 5.25 9.24
N LEU A 40 -7.02 5.76 8.15
CA LEU A 40 -7.47 5.41 6.79
C LEU A 40 -7.25 3.93 6.48
N ASN A 41 -6.12 3.35 6.85
CA ASN A 41 -5.84 1.92 6.64
C ASN A 41 -6.83 1.03 7.39
N ALA A 42 -7.19 1.38 8.63
CA ALA A 42 -8.19 0.67 9.41
C ALA A 42 -9.60 0.79 8.80
N ARG A 43 -10.02 2.01 8.45
CA ARG A 43 -11.35 2.30 7.90
C ARG A 43 -11.54 1.74 6.50
N LEU A 44 -10.51 1.77 5.67
CA LEU A 44 -10.53 1.36 4.26
C LEU A 44 -9.93 -0.04 4.01
N ALA A 45 -9.81 -0.87 5.02
CA ALA A 45 -9.22 -2.22 4.90
C ALA A 45 -9.86 -3.08 3.80
N LYS A 46 -11.17 -2.89 3.51
CA LYS A 46 -11.91 -3.62 2.46
C LYS A 46 -11.70 -3.05 1.07
N ALA A 47 -11.24 -1.81 0.95
CA ALA A 47 -11.12 -1.10 -0.33
C ALA A 47 -9.84 -1.45 -1.11
N SER A 48 -8.93 -2.26 -0.55
CA SER A 48 -7.65 -2.62 -1.17
C SER A 48 -6.83 -1.37 -1.54
N VAL A 49 -6.49 -0.59 -0.53
CA VAL A 49 -5.67 0.61 -0.66
C VAL A 49 -4.24 0.20 -1.01
N SER A 50 -3.66 0.84 -2.04
CA SER A 50 -2.27 0.69 -2.45
C SER A 50 -1.37 1.63 -1.67
N ARG A 51 -1.63 2.93 -1.76
CA ARG A 51 -0.89 3.96 -1.02
C ARG A 51 -1.76 5.18 -0.75
N ILE A 52 -1.33 5.97 0.23
CA ILE A 52 -1.97 7.21 0.63
C ILE A 52 -0.93 8.33 0.48
N VAL A 53 -1.18 9.27 -0.41
CA VAL A 53 -0.34 10.44 -0.61
C VAL A 53 -0.97 11.63 0.12
N ILE A 54 -0.17 12.33 0.92
CA ILE A 54 -0.62 13.46 1.74
C ILE A 54 0.16 14.70 1.30
N GLU A 55 -0.55 15.69 0.80
CA GLU A 55 -0.01 16.98 0.43
C GLU A 55 -0.58 18.06 1.36
N ARG A 56 0.29 18.83 1.99
CA ARG A 56 -0.12 19.84 2.96
C ARG A 56 0.25 21.24 2.49
N THR A 57 -0.75 22.09 2.46
CA THR A 57 -0.57 23.54 2.35
C THR A 57 -0.79 24.19 3.72
N LEU A 58 -0.73 25.51 3.77
CA LEU A 58 -0.94 26.27 5.02
C LEU A 58 -2.33 26.00 5.63
N LYS A 59 -3.38 25.95 4.80
CA LYS A 59 -4.78 25.83 5.23
C LYS A 59 -5.45 24.50 4.90
N LEU A 60 -4.95 23.77 3.90
CA LEU A 60 -5.60 22.59 3.34
C LEU A 60 -4.66 21.38 3.41
N VAL A 61 -5.22 20.23 3.76
CA VAL A 61 -4.58 18.92 3.66
C VAL A 61 -5.27 18.13 2.55
N THR A 62 -4.57 17.86 1.47
CA THR A 62 -5.06 17.04 0.35
C THR A 62 -4.57 15.62 0.54
N ILE A 63 -5.49 14.68 0.64
CA ILE A 63 -5.21 13.26 0.82
C ILE A 63 -5.64 12.52 -0.44
N THR A 64 -4.69 11.99 -1.19
CA THR A 64 -4.96 11.17 -2.37
C THR A 64 -4.85 9.69 -2.00
N VAL A 65 -5.97 8.97 -2.08
CA VAL A 65 -6.06 7.54 -1.79
C VAL A 65 -6.02 6.75 -3.09
N CYS A 66 -4.95 5.98 -3.32
CA CYS A 66 -4.84 5.07 -4.45
C CYS A 66 -5.46 3.71 -4.07
N THR A 67 -6.49 3.28 -4.79
CA THR A 67 -7.26 2.08 -4.48
C THR A 67 -7.64 1.28 -5.71
N ALA A 68 -7.79 -0.04 -5.55
CA ALA A 68 -8.34 -0.91 -6.60
C ALA A 68 -9.88 -0.87 -6.65
N ARG A 69 -10.55 -0.37 -5.60
CA ARG A 69 -12.02 -0.38 -5.50
C ARG A 69 -12.55 0.98 -5.07
N PRO A 70 -12.52 1.99 -5.96
CA PRO A 70 -12.93 3.35 -5.63
C PRO A 70 -14.40 3.45 -5.18
N GLY A 71 -15.28 2.61 -5.72
CA GLY A 71 -16.70 2.61 -5.36
C GLY A 71 -16.98 2.33 -3.88
N LEU A 72 -16.11 1.57 -3.18
CA LEU A 72 -16.25 1.32 -1.74
C LEU A 72 -15.89 2.54 -0.88
N ILE A 73 -15.04 3.42 -1.40
CA ILE A 73 -14.65 4.65 -0.71
C ILE A 73 -15.68 5.76 -0.97
N ILE A 74 -16.14 5.87 -2.23
CA ILE A 74 -17.11 6.89 -2.62
C ILE A 74 -18.47 6.63 -1.96
N GLY A 75 -18.89 5.36 -1.92
CA GLY A 75 -20.19 4.97 -1.41
C GLY A 75 -21.35 5.45 -2.29
N LYS A 76 -22.57 5.31 -1.80
CA LYS A 76 -23.77 5.75 -2.49
C LYS A 76 -23.86 7.28 -2.44
N GLY A 77 -23.77 7.94 -3.60
CA GLY A 77 -23.91 9.40 -3.69
C GLY A 77 -22.82 10.22 -2.98
N GLY A 78 -21.63 9.63 -2.72
CA GLY A 78 -20.52 10.35 -2.07
C GLY A 78 -20.57 10.44 -0.54
N GLN A 79 -21.60 9.90 0.10
CA GLN A 79 -21.83 10.02 1.55
C GLN A 79 -20.68 9.47 2.40
N GLU A 80 -20.00 8.40 1.94
CA GLU A 80 -18.87 7.84 2.70
C GLU A 80 -17.64 8.75 2.64
N VAL A 81 -17.40 9.45 1.53
CA VAL A 81 -16.32 10.44 1.43
C VAL A 81 -16.58 11.63 2.35
N ASP A 82 -17.81 12.10 2.44
CA ASP A 82 -18.15 13.23 3.30
C ASP A 82 -18.00 12.87 4.78
N LYS A 83 -18.42 11.67 5.18
CA LYS A 83 -18.16 11.15 6.53
C LYS A 83 -16.65 11.05 6.82
N LEU A 84 -15.88 10.52 5.86
CA LEU A 84 -14.42 10.43 6.02
C LEU A 84 -13.78 11.82 6.19
N LYS A 85 -14.24 12.83 5.46
CA LYS A 85 -13.78 14.22 5.64
C LYS A 85 -14.09 14.75 7.05
N GLU A 86 -15.29 14.52 7.56
CA GLU A 86 -15.66 14.92 8.90
C GLU A 86 -14.86 14.20 9.99
N GLU A 87 -14.64 12.91 9.83
CA GLU A 87 -13.83 12.11 10.74
C GLU A 87 -12.36 12.55 10.73
N LEU A 88 -11.78 12.84 9.56
CA LEU A 88 -10.44 13.36 9.44
C LEU A 88 -10.27 14.79 9.97
N LYS A 89 -11.27 15.65 9.86
CA LYS A 89 -11.27 16.97 10.48
C LYS A 89 -11.14 16.93 12.01
N LYS A 90 -11.52 15.82 12.64
CA LYS A 90 -11.32 15.62 14.09
C LYS A 90 -9.87 15.25 14.45
N ILE A 91 -9.11 14.80 13.48
CA ILE A 91 -7.71 14.40 13.66
C ILE A 91 -6.77 15.56 13.31
N THR A 92 -7.16 16.40 12.35
CA THR A 92 -6.38 17.55 11.89
C THR A 92 -7.18 18.84 12.09
N ASP A 93 -6.52 19.90 12.56
CA ASP A 93 -7.13 21.23 12.74
C ASP A 93 -7.33 22.00 11.42
N LYS A 94 -7.09 21.35 10.28
CA LYS A 94 -7.12 21.94 8.95
C LYS A 94 -8.27 21.40 8.12
N GLU A 95 -8.61 22.12 7.05
CA GLU A 95 -9.52 21.59 6.05
C GLU A 95 -8.92 20.39 5.34
N VAL A 96 -9.76 19.35 5.10
CA VAL A 96 -9.35 18.10 4.44
C VAL A 96 -10.07 17.96 3.12
N GLN A 97 -9.29 17.74 2.06
CA GLN A 97 -9.78 17.33 0.75
C GLN A 97 -9.34 15.88 0.48
N ILE A 98 -10.26 15.04 0.04
CA ILE A 98 -9.97 13.65 -0.31
C ILE A 98 -10.10 13.49 -1.82
N ASN A 99 -9.02 13.05 -2.45
CA ASN A 99 -8.98 12.65 -3.84
C ASN A 99 -8.86 11.13 -3.91
N ILE A 100 -9.59 10.49 -4.84
CA ILE A 100 -9.55 9.05 -5.01
C ILE A 100 -8.96 8.75 -6.37
N PHE A 101 -7.90 7.95 -6.38
CA PHE A 101 -7.22 7.52 -7.60
C PHE A 101 -7.41 6.01 -7.79
N GLU A 102 -7.91 5.60 -8.95
CA GLU A 102 -8.11 4.20 -9.28
C GLU A 102 -6.83 3.55 -9.79
N VAL A 103 -6.45 2.42 -9.19
CA VAL A 103 -5.38 1.56 -9.68
C VAL A 103 -5.95 0.60 -10.71
N LYS A 104 -5.71 0.88 -12.01
CA LYS A 104 -6.25 0.10 -13.13
C LYS A 104 -5.82 -1.36 -13.17
N LYS A 105 -4.60 -1.67 -12.70
CA LYS A 105 -4.02 -3.03 -12.69
C LYS A 105 -3.57 -3.39 -11.27
N PRO A 106 -4.48 -3.82 -10.39
CA PRO A 106 -4.17 -4.11 -9.00
C PRO A 106 -3.21 -5.30 -8.81
N GLU A 107 -3.14 -6.19 -9.80
CA GLU A 107 -2.23 -7.34 -9.76
C GLU A 107 -0.76 -6.96 -9.96
N LEU A 108 -0.46 -5.77 -10.46
CA LEU A 108 0.89 -5.23 -10.59
C LEU A 108 1.33 -4.44 -9.35
N ASP A 109 0.40 -4.11 -8.45
CA ASP A 109 0.70 -3.37 -7.23
C ASP A 109 1.10 -4.32 -6.10
N ALA A 110 2.33 -4.18 -5.62
CA ALA A 110 2.90 -5.07 -4.62
C ALA A 110 2.14 -5.05 -3.28
N VAL A 111 1.62 -3.90 -2.85
CA VAL A 111 0.88 -3.75 -1.58
C VAL A 111 -0.47 -4.46 -1.67
N ILE A 112 -1.19 -4.28 -2.78
CA ILE A 112 -2.48 -4.93 -3.01
C ILE A 112 -2.31 -6.44 -3.09
N VAL A 113 -1.29 -6.93 -3.81
CA VAL A 113 -0.99 -8.36 -3.92
C VAL A 113 -0.63 -8.95 -2.55
N ALA A 114 0.21 -8.26 -1.76
CA ALA A 114 0.57 -8.70 -0.42
C ALA A 114 -0.65 -8.81 0.51
N ASN A 115 -1.52 -7.80 0.51
CA ASN A 115 -2.77 -7.81 1.28
C ASN A 115 -3.73 -8.90 0.84
N ASN A 116 -3.79 -9.22 -0.46
CA ASN A 116 -4.61 -10.32 -0.98
C ASN A 116 -4.09 -11.68 -0.52
N ILE A 117 -2.76 -11.88 -0.51
CA ILE A 117 -2.14 -13.10 0.02
C ILE A 117 -2.42 -13.21 1.53
N ALA A 118 -2.25 -12.12 2.30
CA ALA A 118 -2.52 -12.09 3.73
C ALA A 118 -3.96 -12.52 4.05
N ARG A 119 -4.96 -11.96 3.36
CA ARG A 119 -6.37 -12.36 3.53
C ARG A 119 -6.63 -13.83 3.20
N GLN A 120 -5.96 -14.38 2.19
CA GLN A 120 -6.08 -15.80 1.85
C GLN A 120 -5.49 -16.68 2.94
N LEU A 121 -4.37 -16.26 3.56
CA LEU A 121 -3.76 -16.98 4.69
C LEU A 121 -4.63 -16.93 5.94
N GLU A 122 -5.22 -15.78 6.26
CA GLU A 122 -6.22 -15.63 7.32
C GLU A 122 -7.44 -16.53 7.07
N GLY A 123 -7.85 -16.67 5.81
CA GLY A 123 -8.89 -17.60 5.36
C GLY A 123 -8.46 -19.07 5.34
N LYS A 124 -7.31 -19.42 5.96
CA LYS A 124 -6.76 -20.79 6.07
C LYS A 124 -6.48 -21.49 4.73
N ILE A 125 -6.25 -20.72 3.66
CA ILE A 125 -5.78 -21.26 2.38
C ILE A 125 -4.29 -21.64 2.52
N ALA A 126 -3.90 -22.79 1.97
CA ALA A 126 -2.52 -23.23 1.98
C ALA A 126 -1.61 -22.16 1.31
N TYR A 127 -0.60 -21.69 2.03
CA TYR A 127 0.27 -20.60 1.59
C TYR A 127 0.92 -20.86 0.22
N ARG A 128 1.31 -22.11 -0.10
CA ARG A 128 1.87 -22.48 -1.40
C ARG A 128 0.90 -22.25 -2.55
N ARG A 129 -0.40 -22.53 -2.32
CA ARG A 129 -1.45 -22.28 -3.32
C ARG A 129 -1.69 -20.79 -3.52
N ALA A 130 -1.76 -20.03 -2.42
CA ALA A 130 -1.95 -18.58 -2.46
C ALA A 130 -0.81 -17.89 -3.23
N ILE A 131 0.45 -18.27 -2.95
CA ILE A 131 1.62 -17.73 -3.64
C ILE A 131 1.59 -18.06 -5.12
N LYS A 132 1.38 -19.33 -5.50
CA LYS A 132 1.35 -19.74 -6.91
C LYS A 132 0.26 -18.99 -7.70
N MET A 133 -0.92 -18.81 -7.12
CA MET A 133 -1.99 -18.03 -7.74
C MET A 133 -1.59 -16.56 -7.91
N ALA A 134 -1.01 -15.94 -6.89
CA ALA A 134 -0.56 -14.56 -6.97
C ALA A 134 0.49 -14.37 -8.05
N ILE A 135 1.51 -15.24 -8.11
CA ILE A 135 2.56 -15.21 -9.13
C ILE A 135 1.95 -15.33 -10.53
N ALA A 136 1.10 -16.34 -10.75
CA ALA A 136 0.47 -16.58 -12.05
C ALA A 136 -0.36 -15.39 -12.52
N ASN A 137 -1.12 -14.76 -11.62
CA ASN A 137 -1.93 -13.59 -11.94
C ASN A 137 -1.05 -12.37 -12.29
N THR A 138 -0.03 -12.10 -11.50
CA THR A 138 0.89 -10.97 -11.74
C THR A 138 1.64 -11.14 -13.06
N MET A 139 2.16 -12.32 -13.36
CA MET A 139 2.85 -12.60 -14.62
C MET A 139 1.90 -12.50 -15.83
N ARG A 140 0.65 -12.95 -15.70
CA ARG A 140 -0.39 -12.81 -16.75
C ARG A 140 -0.69 -11.36 -17.08
N MET A 141 -0.63 -10.45 -16.09
CA MET A 141 -0.87 -9.02 -16.30
C MET A 141 0.33 -8.27 -16.89
N GLY A 142 1.43 -8.98 -17.17
CA GLY A 142 2.59 -8.46 -17.88
C GLY A 142 3.70 -7.93 -16.97
N ALA A 143 3.79 -8.40 -15.72
CA ALA A 143 4.96 -8.12 -14.89
C ALA A 143 6.20 -8.83 -15.43
N GLU A 144 7.37 -8.19 -15.42
CA GLU A 144 8.65 -8.81 -15.78
C GLU A 144 9.13 -9.83 -14.75
N GLY A 145 8.68 -9.71 -13.53
CA GLY A 145 8.99 -10.65 -12.46
C GLY A 145 8.37 -10.25 -11.14
N ILE A 146 8.34 -11.21 -10.22
CA ILE A 146 7.82 -11.06 -8.88
C ILE A 146 8.68 -11.83 -7.88
N LYS A 147 8.81 -11.29 -6.69
CA LYS A 147 9.43 -11.93 -5.54
C LYS A 147 8.48 -11.84 -4.35
N ILE A 148 8.10 -12.99 -3.79
CA ILE A 148 7.24 -13.09 -2.61
C ILE A 148 8.02 -13.83 -1.52
N GLN A 149 8.04 -13.26 -0.33
CA GLN A 149 8.62 -13.88 0.86
C GLN A 149 7.57 -13.97 1.95
N ILE A 150 7.40 -15.15 2.53
CA ILE A 150 6.51 -15.41 3.66
C ILE A 150 7.36 -15.93 4.81
N SER A 151 7.13 -15.37 5.99
CA SER A 151 7.84 -15.74 7.22
C SER A 151 6.83 -16.01 8.32
N GLY A 152 7.13 -16.95 9.18
CA GLY A 152 6.30 -17.30 10.33
C GLY A 152 6.22 -18.81 10.56
N ARG A 153 5.26 -19.24 11.38
CA ARG A 153 4.97 -20.65 11.65
C ARG A 153 4.14 -21.26 10.50
N LEU A 154 4.83 -21.55 9.39
CA LEU A 154 4.17 -22.04 8.17
C LEU A 154 3.55 -23.42 8.42
N ASN A 155 2.28 -23.59 8.07
CA ASN A 155 1.47 -24.79 8.31
C ASN A 155 1.37 -25.20 9.79
N GLY A 156 1.49 -24.27 10.73
CA GLY A 156 1.43 -24.55 12.15
C GLY A 156 2.69 -25.18 12.75
N ALA A 157 3.82 -25.17 12.02
CA ALA A 157 5.10 -25.68 12.52
C ALA A 157 5.52 -24.95 13.80
N GLU A 158 6.17 -25.66 14.74
CA GLU A 158 6.62 -25.07 15.99
C GLU A 158 7.74 -24.04 15.76
N ILE A 159 8.64 -24.31 14.83
CA ILE A 159 9.74 -23.43 14.47
C ILE A 159 9.35 -22.57 13.30
N ALA A 160 9.47 -21.25 13.46
CA ALA A 160 9.24 -20.29 12.40
C ALA A 160 10.33 -20.43 11.31
N ARG A 161 9.90 -20.34 10.05
CA ARG A 161 10.81 -20.34 8.90
C ARG A 161 10.40 -19.27 7.90
N SER A 162 11.30 -18.92 7.01
CA SER A 162 11.05 -18.01 5.91
C SER A 162 11.20 -18.75 4.59
N GLU A 163 10.18 -18.70 3.76
CA GLU A 163 10.22 -19.25 2.40
C GLU A 163 10.11 -18.10 1.38
N MET A 164 10.89 -18.19 0.32
CA MET A 164 10.95 -17.19 -0.74
C MET A 164 10.67 -17.85 -2.09
N TYR A 165 9.76 -17.24 -2.83
CA TYR A 165 9.42 -17.62 -4.19
C TYR A 165 9.75 -16.45 -5.13
N LYS A 166 10.43 -16.73 -6.22
CA LYS A 166 10.82 -15.75 -7.22
C LYS A 166 10.53 -16.29 -8.60
N GLU A 167 9.93 -15.46 -9.45
CA GLU A 167 9.73 -15.75 -10.86
C GLU A 167 10.10 -14.51 -11.68
N GLY A 168 10.77 -14.72 -12.82
CA GLY A 168 11.20 -13.64 -13.71
C GLY A 168 12.34 -12.77 -13.14
N ARG A 169 12.37 -11.53 -13.55
CA ARG A 169 13.42 -10.55 -13.23
C ARG A 169 12.97 -9.58 -12.15
N THR A 170 13.82 -9.36 -11.15
CA THR A 170 13.58 -8.35 -10.07
C THR A 170 14.86 -7.52 -9.90
N PRO A 171 15.08 -6.51 -10.73
CA PRO A 171 16.33 -5.75 -10.77
C PRO A 171 16.38 -4.68 -9.68
N LEU A 172 16.66 -5.07 -8.43
CA LEU A 172 16.68 -4.17 -7.26
C LEU A 172 17.74 -3.07 -7.34
N HIS A 173 18.86 -3.30 -8.04
CA HIS A 173 19.96 -2.35 -8.16
C HIS A 173 19.80 -1.35 -9.31
N THR A 174 18.86 -1.57 -10.21
CA THR A 174 18.60 -0.65 -11.33
C THR A 174 17.65 0.44 -10.88
N PHE A 175 18.11 1.68 -10.78
CA PHE A 175 17.31 2.81 -10.29
C PHE A 175 16.11 3.17 -11.18
N ARG A 176 16.21 2.94 -12.49
CA ARG A 176 15.11 3.19 -13.44
C ARG A 176 14.08 2.08 -13.52
N ALA A 177 14.32 0.93 -12.90
CA ALA A 177 13.35 -0.16 -12.89
C ALA A 177 12.20 0.18 -11.92
N ASP A 178 10.97 0.09 -12.37
CA ASP A 178 9.79 0.25 -11.54
C ASP A 178 9.56 -1.04 -10.70
N ILE A 179 9.57 -0.89 -9.36
CA ILE A 179 9.46 -1.99 -8.40
C ILE A 179 8.48 -1.58 -7.30
#